data_eb0c44939b4b1fa075cda61db3e2c267
#
_entry.id   eb0c44939b4b1fa075cda61db3e2c267
#
_cell.length_a   1.000
_cell.length_b   1.000
_cell.length_c   1.000
_cell.angle_alpha   90.00
_cell.angle_beta   90.00
_cell.angle_gamma   90.00
#
_symmetry.space_group_name_H-M   'P 1'
#
loop_
_entity.id
_entity.type
_entity.pdbx_description
1 polymer ?
#
loop_
_entity_poly.entity_id
_entity_poly.type
_entity_poly.pdbx_seq_one_letter_code
_entity_poly.pdbx_strand_id
1 'polypeptide(L)'
;MKRMFLVGAVVLALAGCRRTDVRDFAIELPEVTQDDMQAVAAALAPYGGVDQGSLQFDAANRRLTLRYDSMQIAKKNIEMAIAKVGFTANGVTPESVGAARKKK
;
A
#
# COMPACT_ATOMS: atom_id res chain seq x y z
N MET A 1 13.11 21.66 -34.11
CA MET A 1 12.24 22.06 -33.01
C MET A 1 10.85 21.54 -33.16
N LYS A 2 10.24 21.74 -34.30
CA LYS A 2 8.87 21.24 -34.55
C LYS A 2 8.79 19.73 -34.38
N ARG A 3 9.85 19.04 -34.74
CA ARG A 3 9.89 17.58 -34.60
C ARG A 3 9.82 17.13 -33.15
N MET A 4 10.38 17.92 -32.26
CA MET A 4 10.36 17.57 -30.83
C MET A 4 8.96 17.68 -30.27
N PHE A 5 8.16 18.63 -30.74
CA PHE A 5 6.77 18.74 -30.32
C PHE A 5 5.98 17.52 -30.72
N LEU A 6 6.20 17.02 -31.94
CA LEU A 6 5.50 15.84 -32.41
C LEU A 6 5.85 14.61 -31.57
N VAL A 7 7.13 14.45 -31.24
CA VAL A 7 7.57 13.35 -30.40
C VAL A 7 6.94 13.45 -29.00
N GLY A 8 6.91 14.66 -28.46
CA GLY A 8 6.31 14.89 -27.16
C GLY A 8 4.82 14.52 -27.15
N ALA A 9 4.11 14.90 -28.20
CA ALA A 9 2.69 14.58 -28.31
C ALA A 9 2.45 13.07 -28.34
N VAL A 10 3.29 12.35 -29.08
CA VAL A 10 3.17 10.90 -29.17
C VAL A 10 3.40 10.25 -27.81
N VAL A 11 4.41 10.71 -27.08
CA VAL A 11 4.70 10.18 -25.74
C VAL A 11 3.53 10.42 -24.80
N LEU A 12 2.93 11.60 -24.85
CA LEU A 12 1.76 11.90 -24.02
C LEU A 12 0.58 11.00 -24.35
N ALA A 13 0.37 10.73 -25.63
CA ALA A 13 -0.71 9.86 -26.05
C ALA A 13 -0.50 8.44 -25.52
N LEU A 14 0.73 7.94 -25.55
CA LEU A 14 1.04 6.62 -25.01
C LEU A 14 0.85 6.58 -23.50
N ALA A 15 1.27 7.62 -22.81
CA ALA A 15 1.08 7.71 -21.36
C ALA A 15 -0.39 7.71 -21.01
N GLY A 16 -1.24 8.33 -21.83
CA GLY A 16 -2.69 8.36 -21.61
C GLY A 16 -3.35 7.00 -21.75
N CYS A 17 -2.69 6.03 -22.38
CA CYS A 17 -3.23 4.68 -22.51
C CYS A 17 -3.04 3.83 -21.26
N ARG A 18 -2.18 4.24 -20.35
CA ARG A 18 -1.97 3.51 -19.10
C ARG A 18 -3.13 3.76 -18.18
N ARG A 19 -3.61 2.68 -17.59
CA ARG A 19 -4.68 2.77 -16.61
C ARG A 19 -4.11 2.66 -15.22
N THR A 20 -4.37 3.67 -14.43
CA THR A 20 -4.05 3.67 -13.02
C THR A 20 -5.26 4.21 -12.27
N ASP A 21 -5.47 3.75 -11.07
CA ASP A 21 -6.55 4.22 -10.22
C ASP A 21 -6.01 4.34 -8.83
N VAL A 22 -5.28 5.43 -8.59
CA VAL A 22 -4.62 5.66 -7.31
C VAL A 22 -5.65 6.15 -6.30
N ARG A 23 -5.72 5.48 -5.16
CA ARG A 23 -6.65 5.79 -4.10
C ARG A 23 -5.93 5.88 -2.77
N ASP A 24 -6.49 6.66 -1.86
CA ASP A 24 -6.03 6.69 -0.48
C ASP A 24 -6.72 5.58 0.30
N PHE A 25 -5.98 5.00 1.25
CA PHE A 25 -6.51 3.91 2.06
C PHE A 25 -6.03 4.11 3.50
N ALA A 26 -6.96 4.08 4.43
CA ALA A 26 -6.66 4.15 5.85
C ALA A 26 -6.89 2.77 6.47
N ILE A 27 -5.88 2.28 7.18
CA ILE A 27 -5.91 0.95 7.78
C ILE A 27 -5.75 1.09 9.28
N GLU A 28 -6.66 0.52 10.03
CA GLU A 28 -6.55 0.50 11.47
C GLU A 28 -5.65 -0.65 11.90
N LEU A 29 -4.62 -0.31 12.67
CA LEU A 29 -3.60 -1.26 13.13
C LEU A 29 -3.50 -1.16 14.65
N PRO A 30 -4.47 -1.73 15.38
CA PRO A 30 -4.57 -1.53 16.83
C PRO A 30 -3.38 -2.06 17.61
N GLU A 31 -2.64 -3.00 17.04
CA GLU A 31 -1.51 -3.63 17.72
C GLU A 31 -0.15 -3.07 17.32
N VAL A 32 -0.12 -2.17 16.33
CA VAL A 32 1.12 -1.67 15.75
C VAL A 32 1.57 -0.41 16.47
N THR A 33 2.87 -0.36 16.77
CA THR A 33 3.50 0.85 17.29
C THR A 33 4.39 1.45 16.22
N GLN A 34 4.94 2.63 16.49
CA GLN A 34 5.86 3.27 15.55
C GLN A 34 7.06 2.36 15.24
N ASP A 35 7.52 1.60 16.23
CA ASP A 35 8.65 0.68 16.04
C ASP A 35 8.30 -0.48 15.11
N ASP A 36 7.03 -0.84 15.03
CA ASP A 36 6.58 -1.94 14.18
C ASP A 36 6.41 -1.52 12.72
N MET A 37 6.45 -0.22 12.44
CA MET A 37 6.18 0.26 11.07
C MET A 37 7.21 -0.23 10.07
N GLN A 38 8.43 -0.48 10.50
CA GLN A 38 9.44 -1.03 9.62
C GLN A 38 9.03 -2.41 9.09
N ALA A 39 8.48 -3.24 9.97
CA ALA A 39 7.99 -4.55 9.58
C ALA A 39 6.78 -4.46 8.66
N VAL A 40 5.87 -3.52 8.94
CA VAL A 40 4.69 -3.30 8.11
C VAL A 40 5.10 -2.82 6.71
N ALA A 41 6.01 -1.87 6.64
CA ALA A 41 6.50 -1.36 5.36
C ALA A 41 7.18 -2.49 4.56
N ALA A 42 7.97 -3.31 5.22
CA ALA A 42 8.62 -4.44 4.57
C ALA A 42 7.60 -5.46 4.04
N ALA A 43 6.50 -5.65 4.76
CA ALA A 43 5.44 -6.55 4.32
C ALA A 43 4.78 -6.08 3.03
N LEU A 44 4.69 -4.77 2.84
CA LEU A 44 4.05 -4.17 1.67
C LEU A 44 5.02 -3.94 0.51
N ALA A 45 6.33 -4.01 0.75
CA ALA A 45 7.33 -3.72 -0.26
C ALA A 45 7.24 -4.59 -1.52
N PRO A 46 6.90 -5.89 -1.44
CA PRO A 46 6.77 -6.71 -2.65
C PRO A 46 5.61 -6.34 -3.56
N TYR A 47 4.65 -5.55 -3.06
CA TYR A 47 3.44 -5.24 -3.81
C TYR A 47 3.63 -3.93 -4.57
N GLY A 48 3.80 -4.04 -5.89
CA GLY A 48 4.08 -2.87 -6.72
C GLY A 48 2.96 -1.85 -6.77
N GLY A 49 1.74 -2.26 -6.42
CA GLY A 49 0.60 -1.34 -6.40
C GLY A 49 0.54 -0.44 -5.18
N VAL A 50 1.37 -0.68 -4.18
CA VAL A 50 1.43 0.14 -2.98
C VAL A 50 2.55 1.18 -3.12
N ASP A 51 2.22 2.44 -2.92
CA ASP A 51 3.21 3.52 -2.96
C ASP A 51 3.93 3.58 -1.62
N GLN A 52 5.14 3.05 -1.57
CA GLN A 52 5.93 2.97 -0.34
C GLN A 52 6.25 4.36 0.24
N GLY A 53 6.40 5.35 -0.62
CA GLY A 53 6.69 6.71 -0.17
C GLY A 53 5.49 7.41 0.46
N SER A 54 4.30 6.84 0.33
CA SER A 54 3.08 7.45 0.86
C SER A 54 2.70 6.94 2.24
N LEU A 55 3.41 5.98 2.80
CA LEU A 55 3.08 5.40 4.09
C LEU A 55 3.22 6.44 5.20
N GLN A 56 2.13 6.68 5.92
CA GLN A 56 2.10 7.60 7.06
C GLN A 56 1.37 6.93 8.21
N PHE A 57 2.04 6.78 9.33
CA PHE A 57 1.46 6.15 10.50
C PHE A 57 1.14 7.17 11.58
N ASP A 58 -0.13 7.20 11.99
CA ASP A 58 -0.59 8.00 13.10
C ASP A 58 -0.57 7.15 14.35
N ALA A 59 0.48 7.30 15.16
CA ALA A 59 0.65 6.49 16.35
C ALA A 59 -0.43 6.73 17.39
N ALA A 60 -0.95 7.94 17.46
CA ALA A 60 -1.99 8.28 18.44
C ALA A 60 -3.29 7.53 18.16
N ASN A 61 -3.66 7.42 16.90
CA ASN A 61 -4.89 6.75 16.48
C ASN A 61 -4.63 5.33 15.95
N ARG A 62 -3.38 4.92 15.88
CA ARG A 62 -2.97 3.61 15.37
C ARG A 62 -3.56 3.33 14.00
N ARG A 63 -3.38 4.29 13.11
CA ARG A 63 -3.91 4.23 11.75
C ARG A 63 -2.81 4.50 10.74
N LEU A 64 -2.72 3.63 9.75
CA LEU A 64 -1.79 3.79 8.65
C LEU A 64 -2.55 4.31 7.43
N THR A 65 -2.05 5.37 6.82
CA THR A 65 -2.59 5.89 5.58
C THR A 65 -1.58 5.67 4.48
N LEU A 66 -2.05 5.24 3.33
CA LEU A 66 -1.20 5.00 2.18
C LEU A 66 -1.97 5.25 0.88
N ARG A 67 -1.24 5.31 -0.21
CA ARG A 67 -1.81 5.33 -1.56
C ARG A 67 -1.52 4.02 -2.24
N TYR A 68 -2.48 3.55 -2.99
CA TYR A 68 -2.33 2.32 -3.75
C TYR A 68 -3.04 2.44 -5.08
N ASP A 69 -2.60 1.65 -6.05
CA ASP A 69 -3.21 1.59 -7.36
C ASP A 69 -4.21 0.43 -7.36
N SER A 70 -5.50 0.76 -7.38
CA SER A 70 -6.55 -0.24 -7.29
C SER A 70 -6.61 -1.16 -8.51
N MET A 71 -5.94 -0.78 -9.59
CA MET A 71 -5.82 -1.63 -10.77
C MET A 71 -4.77 -2.74 -10.59
N GLN A 72 -3.87 -2.58 -9.61
CA GLN A 72 -2.80 -3.54 -9.37
C GLN A 72 -3.02 -4.38 -8.11
N ILE A 73 -3.68 -3.81 -7.10
CA ILE A 73 -3.86 -4.50 -5.83
C ILE A 73 -5.18 -4.08 -5.19
N ALA A 74 -5.85 -5.02 -4.55
CA ALA A 74 -7.09 -4.75 -3.82
C ALA A 74 -6.78 -4.41 -2.36
N LYS A 75 -7.67 -3.64 -1.73
CA LYS A 75 -7.55 -3.32 -0.31
C LYS A 75 -7.39 -4.56 0.54
N LYS A 76 -8.17 -5.59 0.25
CA LYS A 76 -8.13 -6.83 1.01
C LYS A 76 -6.74 -7.47 0.98
N ASN A 77 -6.07 -7.41 -0.16
CA ASN A 77 -4.73 -7.97 -0.28
C ASN A 77 -3.71 -7.20 0.56
N ILE A 78 -3.90 -5.88 0.68
CA ILE A 78 -3.03 -5.07 1.54
C ILE A 78 -3.25 -5.46 3.00
N GLU A 79 -4.51 -5.59 3.42
CA GLU A 79 -4.83 -6.00 4.78
C GLU A 79 -4.24 -7.39 5.09
N MET A 80 -4.41 -8.32 4.16
CA MET A 80 -3.89 -9.67 4.33
C MET A 80 -2.37 -9.71 4.39
N ALA A 81 -1.70 -8.87 3.62
CA ALA A 81 -0.24 -8.79 3.65
C ALA A 81 0.27 -8.38 5.03
N ILE A 82 -0.40 -7.41 5.64
CA ILE A 82 -0.04 -6.97 7.00
C ILE A 82 -0.37 -8.06 8.01
N ALA A 83 -1.52 -8.73 7.86
CA ALA A 83 -1.90 -9.80 8.76
C ALA A 83 -0.92 -10.96 8.71
N LYS A 84 -0.35 -11.24 7.55
CA LYS A 84 0.62 -12.33 7.38
C LYS A 84 1.90 -12.14 8.19
N VAL A 85 2.23 -10.90 8.52
CA VAL A 85 3.41 -10.64 9.34
C VAL A 85 3.08 -10.47 10.82
N GLY A 86 1.83 -10.74 11.20
CA GLY A 86 1.46 -10.88 12.60
C GLY A 86 0.69 -9.73 13.23
N PHE A 87 0.12 -8.83 12.43
CA PHE A 87 -0.65 -7.69 12.94
C PHE A 87 -2.07 -7.71 12.42
N THR A 88 -3.03 -7.31 13.25
CA THR A 88 -4.41 -7.14 12.80
C THR A 88 -4.52 -5.86 11.95
N ALA A 89 -5.11 -5.97 10.78
CA ALA A 89 -5.30 -4.84 9.86
C ALA A 89 -6.77 -4.74 9.47
N ASN A 90 -7.44 -3.68 9.89
CA ASN A 90 -8.87 -3.45 9.63
C ASN A 90 -9.72 -4.67 9.95
N GLY A 91 -9.44 -5.33 11.08
CA GLY A 91 -10.18 -6.50 11.50
C GLY A 91 -9.72 -7.82 10.87
N VAL A 92 -8.80 -7.78 9.92
CA VAL A 92 -8.21 -9.00 9.37
C VAL A 92 -7.11 -9.47 10.32
N THR A 93 -7.35 -10.58 10.99
CA THR A 93 -6.42 -11.09 11.99
C THR A 93 -5.35 -11.97 11.38
N PRO A 94 -4.16 -12.07 12.02
CA PRO A 94 -3.14 -13.02 11.56
C PRO A 94 -3.66 -14.43 11.46
N GLU A 95 -4.48 -14.83 12.43
CA GLU A 95 -5.05 -16.19 12.47
C GLU A 95 -5.92 -16.47 11.25
N SER A 96 -6.64 -15.46 10.75
CA SER A 96 -7.54 -15.64 9.61
C SER A 96 -6.80 -15.91 8.31
N VAL A 97 -5.50 -15.57 8.24
CA VAL A 97 -4.67 -15.82 7.05
C VAL A 97 -3.63 -16.90 7.32
N GLY A 98 -3.78 -17.65 8.42
CA GLY A 98 -2.88 -18.74 8.74
C GLY A 98 -1.53 -18.32 9.29
N ALA A 99 -1.41 -17.10 9.79
CA ALA A 99 -0.17 -16.59 10.33
C ALA A 99 -0.22 -16.53 11.85
N ALA A 100 0.95 -16.58 12.49
CA ALA A 100 1.04 -16.39 13.92
C ALA A 100 1.03 -14.90 14.26
N ARG A 101 0.38 -14.55 15.37
CA ARG A 101 0.39 -13.17 15.84
C ARG A 101 1.78 -12.80 16.33
N LYS A 102 2.21 -11.60 15.98
CA LYS A 102 3.53 -11.14 16.41
C LYS A 102 3.52 -10.88 17.90
N LYS A 103 4.52 -11.44 18.59
CA LYS A 103 4.68 -11.23 20.02
C LYS A 103 5.62 -10.05 20.26
N LYS A 104 5.35 -9.34 21.31
CA LYS A 104 6.18 -8.25 21.76
C LYS A 104 7.14 -8.70 22.84
#